data_b4c33410a03ba89770f1b1d2477b1a7c
#
_entry.id   b4c33410a03ba89770f1b1d2477b1a7c
#
_cell.length_a   1.000
_cell.length_b   1.000
_cell.length_c   1.000
_cell.angle_alpha   90.00
_cell.angle_beta   90.00
_cell.angle_gamma   90.00
#
_symmetry.space_group_name_H-M   'P 1'
#
loop_
_entity.id
_entity.type
_entity.pdbx_description
1 polymer ?
#
loop_
_entity_poly.entity_id
_entity_poly.type
_entity_poly.pdbx_seq_one_letter_code
_entity_poly.pdbx_strand_id
1 'polypeptide(L)'
;MKEFFPIIRSSQLFSGVSEEELTAMLSCLETRKESFPKDALLLRIGDTADAIGLVLSGSILIIQEDIWGNRNIISKAGVGQTFAAAYACAPGSVLNVSVVAETAVTVLYLNIKRVLHVCSSACTHHSHIIRNLLGELAEKNLRFSEKLTHMGQRTTRAKLMSYFS
;
A
#
# COMPACT_ATOMS: atom_id res chain seq x y z
N MET A 1 -13.91 -1.09 -16.08
CA MET A 1 -12.45 -1.13 -15.79
C MET A 1 -11.64 -0.18 -16.65
N LYS A 2 -11.98 -0.05 -17.95
CA LYS A 2 -11.25 0.88 -18.84
C LYS A 2 -11.28 2.34 -18.39
N GLU A 3 -12.33 2.75 -17.72
CA GLU A 3 -12.48 4.10 -17.16
C GLU A 3 -11.39 4.46 -16.15
N PHE A 4 -10.81 3.43 -15.48
CA PHE A 4 -9.77 3.62 -14.49
C PHE A 4 -8.35 3.42 -15.04
N PHE A 5 -8.20 3.09 -16.31
CA PHE A 5 -6.89 2.87 -16.94
C PHE A 5 -5.94 4.05 -16.80
N PRO A 6 -6.36 5.31 -17.02
CA PRO A 6 -5.46 6.45 -16.81
C PRO A 6 -4.94 6.53 -15.38
N ILE A 7 -5.78 6.24 -14.39
CA ILE A 7 -5.41 6.25 -12.98
C ILE A 7 -4.43 5.13 -12.67
N ILE A 8 -4.72 3.92 -13.15
CA ILE A 8 -3.86 2.75 -12.94
C ILE A 8 -2.49 2.99 -13.56
N ARG A 9 -2.43 3.53 -14.77
CA ARG A 9 -1.16 3.82 -15.46
C ARG A 9 -0.37 4.95 -14.80
N SER A 10 -1.05 5.87 -14.13
CA SER A 10 -0.38 6.96 -13.40
C SER A 10 0.20 6.50 -12.07
N SER A 11 -0.21 5.33 -11.58
CA SER A 11 0.31 4.79 -10.32
C SER A 11 1.77 4.36 -10.49
N GLN A 12 2.53 4.43 -9.38
CA GLN A 12 3.93 4.02 -9.38
C GLN A 12 4.09 2.53 -9.72
N LEU A 13 3.13 1.70 -9.28
CA LEU A 13 3.17 0.26 -9.48
C LEU A 13 3.11 -0.12 -10.97
N PHE A 14 2.36 0.63 -11.76
CA PHE A 14 2.20 0.38 -13.20
C PHE A 14 2.96 1.39 -14.06
N SER A 15 3.95 2.05 -13.50
CA SER A 15 4.77 3.02 -14.22
C SER A 15 5.50 2.34 -15.38
N GLY A 16 5.46 2.97 -16.56
CA GLY A 16 6.12 2.45 -17.75
C GLY A 16 5.36 1.38 -18.51
N VAL A 17 4.13 1.08 -18.11
CA VAL A 17 3.29 0.04 -18.73
C VAL A 17 2.37 0.69 -19.76
N SER A 18 2.30 0.12 -20.97
CA SER A 18 1.37 0.57 -22.01
C SER A 18 -0.06 0.10 -21.70
N GLU A 19 -1.05 0.68 -22.38
CA GLU A 19 -2.45 0.29 -22.20
C GLU A 19 -2.70 -1.16 -22.57
N GLU A 20 -2.08 -1.64 -23.65
CA GLU A 20 -2.20 -3.02 -24.09
C GLU A 20 -1.58 -3.99 -23.08
N GLU A 21 -0.40 -3.66 -22.57
CA GLU A 21 0.27 -4.42 -21.53
C GLU A 21 -0.56 -4.45 -20.26
N LEU A 22 -1.16 -3.32 -19.90
CA LEU A 22 -2.01 -3.22 -18.72
C LEU A 22 -3.21 -4.15 -18.80
N THR A 23 -3.88 -4.20 -19.96
CA THR A 23 -5.02 -5.10 -20.17
C THR A 23 -4.62 -6.55 -19.95
N ALA A 24 -3.50 -6.97 -20.52
CA ALA A 24 -2.98 -8.32 -20.36
C ALA A 24 -2.61 -8.62 -18.91
N MET A 25 -1.98 -7.66 -18.22
CA MET A 25 -1.54 -7.80 -16.84
C MET A 25 -2.71 -7.91 -15.86
N LEU A 26 -3.74 -7.09 -16.02
CA LEU A 26 -4.90 -7.11 -15.14
C LEU A 26 -5.62 -8.47 -15.22
N SER A 27 -5.67 -9.05 -16.41
CA SER A 27 -6.21 -10.40 -16.59
C SER A 27 -5.35 -11.46 -15.91
N CYS A 28 -4.03 -11.36 -16.05
CA CYS A 28 -3.08 -12.33 -15.52
C CYS A 28 -2.96 -12.26 -13.98
N LEU A 29 -3.12 -11.08 -13.39
CA LEU A 29 -2.94 -10.84 -11.96
C LEU A 29 -4.19 -11.13 -11.12
N GLU A 30 -5.27 -11.61 -11.73
CA GLU A 30 -6.53 -11.87 -11.02
C GLU A 30 -6.96 -10.67 -10.18
N THR A 31 -7.07 -9.52 -10.83
CA THR A 31 -7.47 -8.30 -10.15
C THR A 31 -8.95 -8.32 -9.77
N ARG A 32 -9.26 -7.64 -8.67
CA ARG A 32 -10.61 -7.55 -8.14
C ARG A 32 -10.90 -6.08 -7.81
N LYS A 33 -12.01 -5.56 -8.33
CA LYS A 33 -12.46 -4.20 -8.03
C LYS A 33 -13.56 -4.24 -6.97
N GLU A 34 -13.38 -3.49 -5.90
CA GLU A 34 -14.38 -3.39 -4.82
C GLU A 34 -14.62 -1.93 -4.45
N SER A 35 -15.88 -1.63 -4.12
CA SER A 35 -16.29 -0.30 -3.66
C SER A 35 -16.76 -0.36 -2.22
N PHE A 36 -16.44 0.68 -1.46
CA PHE A 36 -16.77 0.79 -0.04
C PHE A 36 -17.38 2.15 0.24
N PRO A 37 -18.40 2.22 1.12
CA PRO A 37 -18.93 3.51 1.54
C PRO A 37 -17.97 4.20 2.52
N LYS A 38 -18.21 5.49 2.76
CA LYS A 38 -17.47 6.26 3.77
C LYS A 38 -17.50 5.52 5.12
N ASP A 39 -16.41 5.53 5.82
CA ASP A 39 -16.20 4.93 7.15
C ASP A 39 -16.19 3.40 7.15
N ALA A 40 -16.25 2.75 5.99
CA ALA A 40 -16.13 1.29 5.91
C ALA A 40 -14.73 0.84 6.27
N LEU A 41 -14.66 -0.32 6.93
CA LEU A 41 -13.37 -0.94 7.29
C LEU A 41 -12.94 -1.85 6.14
N LEU A 42 -11.83 -1.51 5.49
CA LEU A 42 -11.27 -2.31 4.39
C LEU A 42 -10.40 -3.44 4.92
N LEU A 43 -9.53 -3.12 5.86
CA LEU A 43 -8.63 -4.08 6.52
C LEU A 43 -8.65 -3.80 8.02
N ARG A 44 -8.61 -4.87 8.80
CA ARG A 44 -8.66 -4.80 10.26
C ARG A 44 -7.31 -5.19 10.87
N ILE A 45 -6.94 -4.49 11.94
CA ILE A 45 -5.79 -4.87 12.75
C ILE A 45 -5.95 -6.33 13.24
N GLY A 46 -4.89 -7.11 13.13
CA GLY A 46 -4.90 -8.53 13.48
C GLY A 46 -5.15 -9.47 12.31
N ASP A 47 -5.66 -8.98 11.19
CA ASP A 47 -5.87 -9.77 9.99
C ASP A 47 -4.58 -9.84 9.15
N THR A 48 -4.55 -10.75 8.19
CA THR A 48 -3.48 -10.83 7.20
C THR A 48 -3.96 -10.23 5.89
N ALA A 49 -3.02 -9.66 5.12
CA ALA A 49 -3.31 -9.15 3.78
C ALA A 49 -2.65 -10.03 2.73
N ASP A 50 -3.40 -10.49 1.76
CA ASP A 50 -2.90 -11.30 0.64
C ASP A 50 -2.97 -10.56 -0.70
N ALA A 51 -3.40 -9.31 -0.68
CA ALA A 51 -3.56 -8.49 -1.87
C ALA A 51 -3.07 -7.07 -1.61
N ILE A 52 -2.51 -6.47 -2.67
CA ILE A 52 -2.14 -5.05 -2.66
C ILE A 52 -3.35 -4.25 -3.12
N GLY A 53 -3.72 -3.21 -2.38
CA GLY A 53 -4.80 -2.32 -2.77
C GLY A 53 -4.28 -1.10 -3.53
N LEU A 54 -4.96 -0.75 -4.61
CA LEU A 54 -4.71 0.47 -5.37
C LEU A 54 -5.98 1.30 -5.36
N VAL A 55 -5.89 2.54 -4.92
CA VAL A 55 -7.06 3.43 -4.84
C VAL A 55 -7.40 3.96 -6.23
N LEU A 56 -8.60 3.65 -6.72
CA LEU A 56 -9.09 4.12 -8.02
C LEU A 56 -9.93 5.39 -7.90
N SER A 57 -10.67 5.55 -6.81
CA SER A 57 -11.42 6.76 -6.52
C SER A 57 -11.57 6.91 -5.02
N GLY A 58 -11.70 8.14 -4.55
CA GLY A 58 -11.81 8.44 -3.13
C GLY A 58 -10.47 8.39 -2.42
N SER A 59 -10.51 8.16 -1.12
CA SER A 59 -9.30 8.06 -0.29
C SER A 59 -9.52 7.15 0.90
N ILE A 60 -8.41 6.59 1.41
CA ILE A 60 -8.41 5.75 2.60
C ILE A 60 -7.49 6.33 3.66
N LEU A 61 -7.76 5.99 4.91
CA LEU A 61 -6.90 6.32 6.04
C LEU A 61 -6.32 5.04 6.62
N ILE A 62 -5.03 5.09 6.94
CA ILE A 62 -4.36 4.04 7.68
C ILE A 62 -4.28 4.52 9.11
N ILE A 63 -4.94 3.80 10.01
CA ILE A 63 -5.08 4.19 11.42
C ILE A 63 -4.53 3.13 12.35
N GLN A 64 -4.12 3.58 13.53
CA GLN A 64 -3.70 2.70 14.61
C GLN A 64 -4.46 3.13 15.86
N GLU A 65 -5.08 2.16 16.55
CA GLU A 65 -5.75 2.40 17.82
C GLU A 65 -4.82 1.96 18.94
N ASP A 66 -4.73 2.78 19.99
CA ASP A 66 -4.00 2.40 21.20
C ASP A 66 -4.93 1.62 22.15
N ILE A 67 -4.36 1.16 23.27
CA ILE A 67 -5.12 0.40 24.27
C ILE A 67 -6.21 1.24 24.96
N TRP A 68 -6.14 2.56 24.79
CA TRP A 68 -7.11 3.51 25.37
C TRP A 68 -8.23 3.86 24.39
N GLY A 69 -8.23 3.25 23.19
CA GLY A 69 -9.22 3.52 22.18
C GLY A 69 -8.96 4.78 21.34
N ASN A 70 -7.83 5.43 21.52
CA ASN A 70 -7.48 6.60 20.73
C ASN A 70 -7.04 6.19 19.32
N ARG A 71 -7.59 6.86 18.32
CA ARG A 71 -7.24 6.62 16.93
C ARG A 71 -6.16 7.59 16.49
N ASN A 72 -5.07 7.05 15.97
CA ASN A 72 -3.99 7.83 15.38
C ASN A 72 -3.96 7.58 13.88
N ILE A 73 -4.04 8.64 13.09
CA ILE A 73 -3.91 8.54 11.64
C ILE A 73 -2.42 8.44 11.32
N ILE A 74 -2.02 7.27 10.82
CA ILE A 74 -0.63 7.02 10.45
C ILE A 74 -0.34 7.60 9.06
N SER A 75 -1.28 7.40 8.13
CA SER A 75 -1.08 7.73 6.72
C SER A 75 -2.42 7.85 6.01
N LYS A 76 -2.39 8.42 4.83
CA LYS A 76 -3.55 8.55 3.94
C LYS A 76 -3.10 8.15 2.54
N ALA A 77 -3.96 7.43 1.83
CA ALA A 77 -3.73 7.10 0.43
C ALA A 77 -4.90 7.62 -0.40
N GLY A 78 -4.57 8.36 -1.44
CA GLY A 78 -5.53 8.88 -2.39
C GLY A 78 -5.46 8.16 -3.72
N VAL A 79 -6.12 8.72 -4.72
CA VAL A 79 -6.21 8.16 -6.07
C VAL A 79 -4.82 7.88 -6.64
N GLY A 80 -4.61 6.69 -7.17
CA GLY A 80 -3.34 6.26 -7.76
C GLY A 80 -2.31 5.74 -6.77
N GLN A 81 -2.60 5.77 -5.48
CA GLN A 81 -1.69 5.29 -4.44
C GLN A 81 -2.06 3.89 -3.97
N THR A 82 -1.06 3.13 -3.53
CA THR A 82 -1.25 1.76 -3.05
C THR A 82 -1.28 1.72 -1.53
N PHE A 83 -1.88 0.66 -0.99
CA PHE A 83 -1.87 0.38 0.44
C PHE A 83 -1.71 -1.12 0.70
N ALA A 84 -1.27 -1.47 1.90
CA ALA A 84 -1.07 -2.86 2.36
C ALA A 84 -0.01 -3.65 1.58
N ALA A 85 0.80 -3.01 0.73
CA ALA A 85 1.80 -3.70 -0.08
C ALA A 85 2.84 -4.42 0.78
N ALA A 86 3.34 -3.79 1.84
CA ALA A 86 4.34 -4.39 2.71
C ALA A 86 3.79 -5.63 3.43
N TYR A 87 2.56 -5.55 3.91
CA TYR A 87 1.93 -6.67 4.61
C TYR A 87 1.63 -7.83 3.66
N ALA A 88 1.18 -7.53 2.45
CA ALA A 88 0.89 -8.55 1.45
C ALA A 88 2.14 -9.29 0.98
N CYS A 89 3.27 -8.57 0.90
CA CYS A 89 4.54 -9.15 0.45
C CYS A 89 5.29 -9.92 1.53
N ALA A 90 4.98 -9.69 2.81
CA ALA A 90 5.67 -10.36 3.93
C ALA A 90 4.85 -11.56 4.42
N PRO A 91 5.25 -12.80 4.11
CA PRO A 91 4.49 -13.98 4.50
C PRO A 91 4.32 -14.08 6.01
N GLY A 92 3.09 -14.37 6.45
CA GLY A 92 2.77 -14.52 7.87
C GLY A 92 2.67 -13.21 8.64
N SER A 93 2.80 -12.08 7.95
CA SER A 93 2.70 -10.75 8.55
C SER A 93 1.26 -10.44 8.94
N VAL A 94 1.08 -9.96 10.16
CA VAL A 94 -0.22 -9.58 10.69
C VAL A 94 -0.31 -8.06 10.70
N LEU A 95 -1.46 -7.51 10.29
CA LEU A 95 -1.68 -6.07 10.27
C LEU A 95 -1.64 -5.50 11.68
N ASN A 96 -0.80 -4.49 11.88
CA ASN A 96 -0.78 -3.73 13.13
C ASN A 96 -1.50 -2.38 12.98
N VAL A 97 -2.16 -2.20 11.85
CA VAL A 97 -2.96 -1.01 11.52
C VAL A 97 -4.27 -1.44 10.90
N SER A 98 -5.24 -0.55 10.90
CA SER A 98 -6.51 -0.74 10.18
C SER A 98 -6.58 0.23 9.02
N VAL A 99 -7.33 -0.14 7.97
CA VAL A 99 -7.56 0.70 6.80
C VAL A 99 -9.05 0.99 6.72
N VAL A 100 -9.39 2.27 6.75
CA VAL A 100 -10.79 2.72 6.69
C VAL A 100 -10.99 3.67 5.51
N ALA A 101 -12.20 3.68 4.97
CA ALA A 101 -12.57 4.61 3.91
C ALA A 101 -12.82 6.00 4.50
N GLU A 102 -12.01 6.97 4.10
CA GLU A 102 -12.22 8.38 4.49
C GLU A 102 -13.41 8.96 3.76
N THR A 103 -13.58 8.54 2.50
CA THR A 103 -14.73 8.89 1.65
C THR A 103 -15.24 7.62 1.02
N ALA A 104 -16.33 7.69 0.25
CA ALA A 104 -16.71 6.57 -0.60
C ALA A 104 -15.52 6.26 -1.52
N VAL A 105 -15.07 5.02 -1.56
CA VAL A 105 -13.82 4.64 -2.22
C VAL A 105 -14.02 3.42 -3.10
N THR A 106 -13.33 3.41 -4.24
CA THR A 106 -13.22 2.24 -5.11
C THR A 106 -11.75 1.84 -5.16
N VAL A 107 -11.48 0.57 -4.92
CA VAL A 107 -10.12 0.04 -4.88
C VAL A 107 -9.98 -1.15 -5.83
N LEU A 108 -8.79 -1.31 -6.36
CA LEU A 108 -8.39 -2.46 -7.16
C LEU A 108 -7.46 -3.31 -6.30
N TYR A 109 -7.82 -4.57 -6.09
CA TYR A 109 -6.97 -5.51 -5.37
C TYR A 109 -6.19 -6.38 -6.35
N LEU A 110 -4.89 -6.50 -6.09
CA LEU A 110 -3.96 -7.30 -6.87
C LEU A 110 -3.51 -8.48 -6.02
N ASN A 111 -3.73 -9.71 -6.51
CA ASN A 111 -3.32 -10.91 -5.79
C ASN A 111 -1.79 -10.98 -5.73
N ILE A 112 -1.23 -10.93 -4.52
CA ILE A 112 0.22 -10.88 -4.34
C ILE A 112 0.91 -12.15 -4.83
N LYS A 113 0.28 -13.29 -4.68
CA LYS A 113 0.85 -14.56 -5.14
C LYS A 113 1.03 -14.55 -6.65
N ARG A 114 0.09 -13.96 -7.38
CA ARG A 114 0.20 -13.81 -8.84
C ARG A 114 1.26 -12.80 -9.24
N VAL A 115 1.39 -11.72 -8.46
CA VAL A 115 2.42 -10.70 -8.72
C VAL A 115 3.82 -11.29 -8.54
N LEU A 116 4.03 -12.08 -7.49
CA LEU A 116 5.35 -12.63 -7.16
C LEU A 116 5.71 -13.89 -7.96
N HIS A 117 4.73 -14.62 -8.47
CA HIS A 117 5.02 -15.79 -9.30
C HIS A 117 5.34 -15.37 -10.72
N VAL A 118 6.46 -15.87 -11.25
CA VAL A 118 6.82 -15.69 -12.64
C VAL A 118 5.84 -16.50 -13.47
N CYS A 119 5.16 -15.83 -14.39
CA CYS A 119 4.23 -16.48 -15.28
C CYS A 119 5.00 -17.49 -16.14
N SER A 120 4.47 -18.72 -16.27
CA SER A 120 5.10 -19.79 -17.05
C SER A 120 5.22 -19.44 -18.56
N SER A 121 4.51 -18.42 -19.01
CA SER A 121 4.56 -17.95 -20.40
C SER A 121 5.60 -16.84 -20.61
N ALA A 122 6.56 -16.67 -19.73
CA ALA A 122 7.65 -15.68 -19.81
C ALA A 122 7.14 -14.25 -20.05
N CYS A 123 6.17 -13.86 -19.26
CA CYS A 123 5.54 -12.56 -19.35
C CYS A 123 6.53 -11.47 -18.90
N THR A 124 7.08 -10.70 -19.83
CA THR A 124 8.01 -9.59 -19.53
C THR A 124 7.35 -8.53 -18.65
N HIS A 125 6.02 -8.49 -18.64
CA HIS A 125 5.25 -7.52 -17.88
C HIS A 125 5.37 -7.72 -16.38
N HIS A 126 5.46 -8.96 -15.89
CA HIS A 126 5.61 -9.24 -14.46
C HIS A 126 6.91 -8.68 -13.87
N SER A 127 8.00 -8.67 -14.67
CA SER A 127 9.26 -8.12 -14.19
C SER A 127 9.18 -6.61 -13.99
N HIS A 128 8.42 -5.89 -14.81
CA HIS A 128 8.18 -4.46 -14.61
C HIS A 128 7.44 -4.18 -13.33
N ILE A 129 6.38 -4.94 -13.05
CA ILE A 129 5.61 -4.79 -11.80
C ILE A 129 6.47 -5.08 -10.59
N ILE A 130 7.23 -6.16 -10.61
CA ILE A 130 8.09 -6.54 -9.49
C ILE A 130 9.11 -5.44 -9.23
N ARG A 131 9.74 -4.92 -10.28
CA ARG A 131 10.69 -3.82 -10.17
C ARG A 131 10.04 -2.57 -9.59
N ASN A 132 8.87 -2.19 -10.10
CA ASN A 132 8.12 -1.03 -9.61
C ASN A 132 7.70 -1.22 -8.14
N LEU A 133 7.27 -2.41 -7.78
CA LEU A 133 6.88 -2.75 -6.42
C LEU A 133 8.08 -2.64 -5.47
N LEU A 134 9.23 -3.18 -5.84
CA LEU A 134 10.45 -3.07 -5.05
C LEU A 134 10.86 -1.61 -4.86
N GLY A 135 10.78 -0.80 -5.92
CA GLY A 135 11.07 0.63 -5.85
C GLY A 135 10.11 1.36 -4.90
N GLU A 136 8.83 1.06 -4.98
CA GLU A 136 7.82 1.67 -4.11
C GLU A 136 8.02 1.30 -2.64
N LEU A 137 8.27 0.02 -2.36
CA LEU A 137 8.52 -0.45 -1.01
C LEU A 137 9.82 0.14 -0.44
N ALA A 138 10.87 0.21 -1.26
CA ALA A 138 12.13 0.80 -0.85
C ALA A 138 11.98 2.29 -0.54
N GLU A 139 11.25 3.03 -1.36
CA GLU A 139 10.98 4.45 -1.15
C GLU A 139 10.21 4.69 0.16
N LYS A 140 9.16 3.90 0.39
CA LYS A 140 8.39 3.98 1.64
C LYS A 140 9.26 3.65 2.85
N ASN A 141 10.14 2.65 2.73
CA ASN A 141 11.05 2.26 3.80
C ASN A 141 12.04 3.37 4.12
N LEU A 142 12.58 4.04 3.11
CA LEU A 142 13.49 5.18 3.30
C LEU A 142 12.79 6.34 4.01
N ARG A 143 11.58 6.68 3.60
CA ARG A 143 10.78 7.73 4.25
C ARG A 143 10.53 7.39 5.72
N PHE A 144 10.18 6.15 6.00
CA PHE A 144 9.94 5.69 7.35
C PHE A 144 11.22 5.76 8.19
N SER A 145 12.35 5.33 7.62
CA SER A 145 13.67 5.40 8.28
C SER A 145 14.06 6.84 8.60
N GLU A 146 13.80 7.78 7.69
CA GLU A 146 14.06 9.20 7.92
C GLU A 146 13.23 9.74 9.09
N LYS A 147 11.95 9.38 9.15
CA LYS A 147 11.08 9.76 10.26
C LYS A 147 11.60 9.21 11.59
N LEU A 148 12.01 7.95 11.62
CA LEU A 148 12.56 7.31 12.81
C LEU A 148 13.86 7.96 13.24
N THR A 149 14.72 8.33 12.32
CA THR A 149 15.98 9.02 12.59
C THR A 149 15.71 10.37 13.24
N HIS A 150 14.77 11.15 12.71
CA HIS A 150 14.38 12.43 13.32
C HIS A 150 13.82 12.25 14.72
N MET A 151 12.95 11.29 14.91
CA MET A 151 12.39 11.01 16.23
C MET A 151 13.46 10.54 17.21
N GLY A 152 14.38 9.68 16.76
CA GLY A 152 15.50 9.20 17.56
C GLY A 152 16.44 10.30 17.98
N GLN A 153 16.74 11.23 17.08
CA GLN A 153 17.58 12.40 17.39
C GLN A 153 16.94 13.29 18.44
N ARG A 154 15.64 13.53 18.33
CA ARG A 154 14.91 14.30 19.33
C ARG A 154 14.96 13.65 20.72
N THR A 155 14.71 12.36 20.77
CA THR A 155 14.72 11.60 22.02
C THR A 155 16.12 11.58 22.63
N THR A 156 17.15 11.38 21.83
CA THR A 156 18.54 11.36 22.29
C THR A 156 18.95 12.72 22.86
N ARG A 157 18.58 13.82 22.20
CA ARG A 157 18.83 15.17 22.70
C ARG A 157 18.14 15.39 24.03
N ALA A 158 16.88 15.02 24.16
CA ALA A 158 16.13 15.16 25.39
C ALA A 158 16.79 14.39 26.54
N LYS A 159 17.24 13.17 26.28
CA LYS A 159 17.94 12.31 27.24
C LYS A 159 19.26 12.92 27.65
N LEU A 160 20.07 13.43 26.73
CA LEU A 160 21.34 14.06 27.01
C LEU A 160 21.15 15.31 27.83
N MET A 161 20.18 16.15 27.50
CA MET A 161 19.86 17.36 28.28
C MET A 161 19.42 17.00 29.69
N SER A 162 18.65 15.96 29.86
CA SER A 162 18.22 15.45 31.15
C SER A 162 19.40 15.00 32.01
N TYR A 163 20.43 14.44 31.41
CA TYR A 163 21.62 13.97 32.08
C TYR A 163 22.54 15.12 32.54
N PHE A 164 22.59 16.19 31.77
CA PHE A 164 23.49 17.31 32.01
C PHE A 164 22.84 18.49 32.77
N SER A 165 21.57 18.39 33.02
CA SER A 165 20.86 19.36 33.86
C SER A 165 20.80 18.86 35.29
#